data_a06d86b4d623ac4d0c6cc3d87decbc99
#
_entry.id   a06d86b4d623ac4d0c6cc3d87decbc99
#
_cell.length_a   1.000
_cell.length_b   1.000
_cell.length_c   1.000
_cell.angle_alpha   90.00
_cell.angle_beta   90.00
_cell.angle_gamma   90.00
#
_symmetry.space_group_name_H-M   'P 1'
#
loop_
_entity.id
_entity.type
_entity.pdbx_description
1 polymer ?
#
loop_
_entity_poly.entity_id
_entity_poly.type
_entity_poly.pdbx_seq_one_letter_code
_entity_poly.pdbx_strand_id
1 'polypeptide(L)'
;MSCAWSDGDARIGLILGTGTNACYLEKIKDIETIDQDAFPGQQHMVINTEWGAFGDNGELDFIRTKWDRAVDDNSVNPGKQIFEKMISGMYMGELIRQVLVDLMKDDLIFFECNRDKILERGNHSFSTA
;
A
#
# COMPACT_ATOMS: atom_id res chain seq x y z
N MET A 1 -1.01 14.75 -0.27
CA MET A 1 -1.78 15.45 0.77
C MET A 1 -1.97 16.94 0.48
N SER A 2 -1.03 17.61 -0.19
CA SER A 2 -1.18 19.04 -0.52
C SER A 2 -2.38 19.35 -1.42
N CYS A 3 -2.82 18.44 -2.27
CA CYS A 3 -3.99 18.68 -3.15
C CYS A 3 -5.32 18.79 -2.39
N ALA A 4 -5.47 18.12 -1.25
CA ALA A 4 -6.67 18.26 -0.42
C ALA A 4 -6.73 19.62 0.31
N TRP A 5 -5.60 20.30 0.45
CA TRP A 5 -5.55 21.61 1.09
C TRP A 5 -6.18 22.74 0.26
N SER A 6 -6.27 22.58 -1.06
CA SER A 6 -6.87 23.58 -1.95
C SER A 6 -8.40 23.55 -1.94
N ASP A 7 -9.01 22.51 -1.38
CA ASP A 7 -10.46 22.35 -1.24
C ASP A 7 -10.83 22.48 0.25
N GLY A 8 -11.48 23.58 0.62
CA GLY A 8 -11.86 23.87 2.01
C GLY A 8 -12.85 22.87 2.62
N ASP A 9 -13.49 22.04 1.80
CA ASP A 9 -14.44 21.01 2.23
C ASP A 9 -13.80 19.62 2.36
N ALA A 10 -12.56 19.44 1.88
CA ALA A 10 -11.86 18.17 1.98
C ALA A 10 -11.55 17.82 3.45
N ARG A 11 -12.00 16.65 3.88
CA ARG A 11 -11.81 16.11 5.24
C ARG A 11 -10.85 14.92 5.28
N ILE A 12 -10.62 14.27 4.14
CA ILE A 12 -9.76 13.10 4.00
C ILE A 12 -8.82 13.35 2.83
N GLY A 13 -7.54 13.10 3.02
CA GLY A 13 -6.52 13.05 1.99
C GLY A 13 -6.04 11.62 1.79
N LEU A 14 -6.01 11.16 0.53
CA LEU A 14 -5.57 9.82 0.17
C LEU A 14 -4.45 9.89 -0.87
N ILE A 15 -3.43 9.06 -0.68
CA ILE A 15 -2.38 8.79 -1.67
C ILE A 15 -2.46 7.32 -2.06
N LEU A 16 -2.63 7.09 -3.36
CA LEU A 16 -2.50 5.79 -4.00
C LEU A 16 -1.53 5.94 -5.18
N GLY A 17 -0.26 5.59 -4.95
CA GLY A 17 0.83 5.79 -5.90
C GLY A 17 1.91 4.73 -5.73
N THR A 18 3.18 5.12 -5.77
CA THR A 18 4.32 4.24 -5.47
C THR A 18 4.15 3.59 -4.10
N GLY A 19 3.74 4.37 -3.10
CA GLY A 19 3.25 3.91 -1.80
C GLY A 19 1.78 4.28 -1.59
N THR A 20 1.25 4.02 -0.41
CA THR A 20 -0.10 4.41 -0.02
C THR A 20 -0.15 4.97 1.40
N ASN A 21 -0.88 6.05 1.56
CA ASN A 21 -1.16 6.61 2.88
C ASN A 21 -2.45 7.43 2.86
N ALA A 22 -3.01 7.68 4.04
CA ALA A 22 -4.16 8.55 4.22
C ALA A 22 -3.95 9.50 5.40
N CYS A 23 -4.65 10.60 5.35
CA CYS A 23 -4.82 11.47 6.51
C CYS A 23 -6.27 11.95 6.58
N TYR A 24 -6.68 12.37 7.76
CA TYR A 24 -8.01 12.95 7.97
C TYR A 24 -7.96 14.08 8.99
N LEU A 25 -9.02 14.88 8.99
CA LEU A 25 -9.16 16.00 9.90
C LEU A 25 -9.96 15.56 11.13
N GLU A 26 -9.32 15.59 12.31
CA GLU A 26 -9.94 15.25 13.60
C GLU A 26 -10.14 16.49 14.48
N LYS A 27 -11.14 16.49 15.34
CA LYS A 27 -11.29 17.52 16.35
C LYS A 27 -10.26 17.31 17.44
N ILE A 28 -9.55 18.37 17.83
CA ILE A 28 -8.50 18.30 18.85
C ILE A 28 -9.03 17.72 20.15
N LYS A 29 -10.26 18.06 20.55
CA LYS A 29 -10.90 17.54 21.76
C LYS A 29 -11.13 16.02 21.78
N ASP A 30 -11.15 15.39 20.61
CA ASP A 30 -11.40 13.95 20.45
C ASP A 30 -10.07 13.16 20.32
N ILE A 31 -8.90 13.84 20.38
CA ILE A 31 -7.57 13.23 20.32
C ILE A 31 -7.05 13.06 21.76
N GLU A 32 -7.01 11.83 22.25
CA GLU A 32 -6.63 11.51 23.62
C GLU A 32 -5.12 11.61 23.90
N THR A 33 -4.29 11.52 22.86
CA THR A 33 -2.83 11.38 22.97
C THR A 33 -2.06 12.69 22.98
N ILE A 34 -2.73 13.83 22.83
CA ILE A 34 -2.10 15.14 22.79
C ILE A 34 -2.48 16.00 23.99
N ASP A 35 -1.60 16.94 24.35
CA ASP A 35 -1.94 18.02 25.27
C ASP A 35 -2.79 19.06 24.52
N GLN A 36 -4.08 19.10 24.79
CA GLN A 36 -5.04 19.97 24.11
C GLN A 36 -4.77 21.46 24.41
N ASP A 37 -4.20 21.78 25.57
CA ASP A 37 -3.86 23.15 25.97
C ASP A 37 -2.69 23.74 25.17
N ALA A 38 -1.91 22.87 24.50
CA ALA A 38 -0.83 23.28 23.60
C ALA A 38 -1.33 23.92 22.29
N PHE A 39 -2.63 23.82 21.97
CA PHE A 39 -3.22 24.28 20.71
C PHE A 39 -4.35 25.30 20.89
N PRO A 40 -4.09 26.45 21.55
CA PRO A 40 -5.13 27.44 21.87
C PRO A 40 -5.77 27.99 20.59
N GLY A 41 -7.10 27.95 20.54
CA GLY A 41 -7.88 28.47 19.39
C GLY A 41 -7.97 27.56 18.18
N GLN A 42 -7.27 26.44 18.14
CA GLN A 42 -7.41 25.45 17.09
C GLN A 42 -8.53 24.46 17.43
N GLN A 43 -9.38 24.16 16.45
CA GLN A 43 -10.48 23.21 16.63
C GLN A 43 -10.19 21.83 16.05
N HIS A 44 -9.33 21.77 15.04
CA HIS A 44 -9.05 20.55 14.28
C HIS A 44 -7.54 20.37 14.07
N MET A 45 -7.14 19.12 13.92
CA MET A 45 -5.78 18.70 13.57
C MET A 45 -5.82 17.63 12.47
N VAL A 46 -4.83 17.65 11.57
CA VAL A 46 -4.67 16.60 10.57
C VAL A 46 -3.98 15.40 11.21
N ILE A 47 -4.63 14.26 11.16
CA ILE A 47 -4.08 12.98 11.62
C ILE A 47 -3.51 12.22 10.42
N ASN A 48 -2.22 11.91 10.48
CA ASN A 48 -1.56 11.01 9.55
C ASN A 48 -1.77 9.57 10.02
N THR A 49 -2.35 8.71 9.18
CA THR A 49 -2.72 7.35 9.61
C THR A 49 -1.58 6.36 9.54
N GLU A 50 -0.61 6.55 8.64
CA GLU A 50 0.43 5.55 8.29
C GLU A 50 -0.18 4.15 8.02
N TRP A 51 -1.31 4.13 7.33
CA TRP A 51 -2.10 2.92 7.13
C TRP A 51 -1.43 1.84 6.30
N GLY A 52 -0.30 2.15 5.66
CA GLY A 52 0.52 1.14 4.97
C GLY A 52 0.90 -0.02 5.88
N ALA A 53 1.04 0.25 7.19
CA ALA A 53 1.35 -0.75 8.21
C ALA A 53 0.12 -1.54 8.71
N PHE A 54 -1.10 -1.25 8.21
CA PHE A 54 -2.28 -2.01 8.56
C PHE A 54 -2.12 -3.48 8.11
N GLY A 55 -2.41 -4.41 8.99
CA GLY A 55 -2.21 -5.83 8.74
C GLY A 55 -0.87 -6.41 9.22
N ASP A 56 0.05 -5.57 9.73
CA ASP A 56 1.34 -6.04 10.26
C ASP A 56 1.17 -7.01 11.45
N ASN A 57 0.06 -6.94 12.16
CA ASN A 57 -0.28 -7.82 13.28
C ASN A 57 -1.26 -8.94 12.88
N GLY A 58 -1.50 -9.15 11.58
CA GLY A 58 -2.35 -10.23 11.07
C GLY A 58 -3.82 -9.84 10.79
N GLU A 59 -4.19 -8.55 10.91
CA GLU A 59 -5.56 -8.08 10.66
C GLU A 59 -6.04 -8.39 9.23
N LEU A 60 -5.12 -8.51 8.27
CA LEU A 60 -5.41 -8.78 6.87
C LEU A 60 -5.19 -10.25 6.46
N ASP A 61 -4.83 -11.14 7.37
CA ASP A 61 -4.47 -12.53 7.04
C ASP A 61 -5.59 -13.30 6.32
N PHE A 62 -6.84 -12.94 6.57
CA PHE A 62 -8.02 -13.57 5.96
C PHE A 62 -8.20 -13.25 4.48
N ILE A 63 -7.58 -12.16 3.96
CA ILE A 63 -7.65 -11.77 2.55
C ILE A 63 -6.31 -11.92 1.82
N ARG A 64 -5.19 -12.06 2.56
CA ARG A 64 -3.87 -12.25 1.95
C ARG A 64 -3.79 -13.56 1.19
N THR A 65 -3.50 -13.47 -0.09
CA THR A 65 -3.27 -14.61 -0.95
C THR A 65 -1.85 -15.18 -0.77
N LYS A 66 -1.58 -16.34 -1.38
CA LYS A 66 -0.21 -16.89 -1.45
C LYS A 66 0.76 -15.97 -2.19
N TRP A 67 0.28 -15.20 -3.14
CA TRP A 67 1.10 -14.25 -3.92
C TRP A 67 1.44 -13.01 -3.10
N ASP A 68 0.51 -12.49 -2.31
CA ASP A 68 0.79 -11.39 -1.36
C ASP A 68 1.86 -11.82 -0.35
N ARG A 69 1.79 -13.04 0.16
CA ARG A 69 2.80 -13.59 1.08
C ARG A 69 4.15 -13.71 0.39
N ALA A 70 4.19 -14.20 -0.85
CA ALA A 70 5.43 -14.31 -1.62
C ALA A 70 6.07 -12.94 -1.91
N VAL A 71 5.26 -11.91 -2.17
CA VAL A 71 5.74 -10.52 -2.33
C VAL A 71 6.33 -10.02 -1.01
N ASP A 72 5.65 -10.23 0.10
CA ASP A 72 6.08 -9.83 1.43
C ASP A 72 7.39 -10.51 1.84
N ASP A 73 7.44 -11.84 1.79
CA ASP A 73 8.59 -12.67 2.18
C ASP A 73 9.87 -12.30 1.41
N ASN A 74 9.70 -11.88 0.16
CA ASN A 74 10.78 -11.48 -0.72
C ASN A 74 11.05 -9.96 -0.72
N SER A 75 10.40 -9.19 0.12
CA SER A 75 10.61 -7.74 0.23
C SER A 75 11.82 -7.40 1.09
N VAL A 76 12.19 -6.11 1.13
CA VAL A 76 13.27 -5.60 1.98
C VAL A 76 12.91 -5.69 3.47
N ASN A 77 11.62 -5.66 3.79
CA ASN A 77 11.08 -5.61 5.15
C ASN A 77 9.92 -6.60 5.35
N PRO A 78 10.18 -7.92 5.33
CA PRO A 78 9.12 -8.92 5.52
C PRO A 78 8.33 -8.70 6.81
N GLY A 79 7.01 -8.88 6.74
CA GLY A 79 6.10 -8.71 7.86
C GLY A 79 5.80 -7.25 8.22
N LYS A 80 6.22 -6.28 7.40
CA LYS A 80 5.97 -4.85 7.59
C LYS A 80 5.33 -4.23 6.37
N GLN A 81 4.53 -3.17 6.59
CA GLN A 81 3.84 -2.44 5.53
C GLN A 81 2.95 -3.37 4.67
N ILE A 82 2.21 -4.26 5.33
CA ILE A 82 1.44 -5.32 4.66
C ILE A 82 0.40 -4.72 3.72
N PHE A 83 -0.39 -3.74 4.18
CA PHE A 83 -1.41 -3.12 3.35
C PHE A 83 -0.81 -2.40 2.14
N GLU A 84 0.29 -1.68 2.33
CA GLU A 84 0.99 -1.01 1.23
C GLU A 84 1.48 -2.02 0.20
N LYS A 85 2.03 -3.17 0.61
CA LYS A 85 2.49 -4.22 -0.29
C LYS A 85 1.36 -4.82 -1.14
N MET A 86 0.14 -4.85 -0.60
CA MET A 86 -1.02 -5.41 -1.30
C MET A 86 -1.60 -4.48 -2.36
N ILE A 87 -1.47 -3.14 -2.21
CA ILE A 87 -2.23 -2.20 -3.06
C ILE A 87 -1.39 -1.12 -3.75
N SER A 88 -0.15 -0.90 -3.34
CA SER A 88 0.64 0.21 -3.90
C SER A 88 1.32 -0.14 -5.22
N GLY A 89 1.56 0.89 -6.03
CA GLY A 89 2.17 0.75 -7.35
C GLY A 89 3.57 0.13 -7.34
N MET A 90 4.33 0.32 -6.25
CA MET A 90 5.67 -0.26 -6.11
C MET A 90 5.64 -1.80 -6.17
N TYR A 91 4.62 -2.43 -5.58
CA TYR A 91 4.54 -3.88 -5.43
C TYR A 91 3.63 -4.56 -6.45
N MET A 92 2.74 -3.80 -7.10
CA MET A 92 1.74 -4.34 -8.04
C MET A 92 2.37 -5.13 -9.19
N GLY A 93 3.50 -4.65 -9.73
CA GLY A 93 4.22 -5.36 -10.79
C GLY A 93 4.72 -6.74 -10.37
N GLU A 94 5.30 -6.83 -9.16
CA GLU A 94 5.78 -8.10 -8.61
C GLU A 94 4.61 -9.03 -8.26
N LEU A 95 3.51 -8.51 -7.73
CA LEU A 95 2.30 -9.28 -7.45
C LEU A 95 1.76 -9.93 -8.73
N ILE A 96 1.61 -9.16 -9.80
CA ILE A 96 1.17 -9.67 -11.11
C ILE A 96 2.16 -10.72 -11.62
N ARG A 97 3.46 -10.48 -11.52
CA ARG A 97 4.49 -11.44 -11.92
C ARG A 97 4.33 -12.77 -11.19
N GLN A 98 4.10 -12.77 -9.88
CA GLN A 98 3.88 -13.99 -9.09
C GLN A 98 2.66 -14.78 -9.57
N VAL A 99 1.56 -14.09 -9.89
CA VAL A 99 0.35 -14.70 -10.45
C VAL A 99 0.66 -15.34 -11.81
N LEU A 100 1.35 -14.61 -12.70
CA LEU A 100 1.70 -15.12 -14.04
C LEU A 100 2.63 -16.34 -13.95
N VAL A 101 3.62 -16.31 -13.06
CA VAL A 101 4.53 -17.45 -12.83
C VAL A 101 3.75 -18.70 -12.40
N ASP A 102 2.76 -18.54 -11.53
CA ASP A 102 1.92 -19.66 -11.08
C ASP A 102 1.08 -20.23 -12.23
N LEU A 103 0.41 -19.36 -13.00
CA LEU A 103 -0.38 -19.78 -14.16
C LEU A 103 0.48 -20.48 -15.24
N MET A 104 1.73 -20.05 -15.38
CA MET A 104 2.70 -20.69 -16.28
C MET A 104 3.12 -22.09 -15.80
N LYS A 105 3.28 -22.30 -14.48
CA LYS A 105 3.60 -23.62 -13.91
C LYS A 105 2.50 -24.64 -14.15
N ASP A 106 1.25 -24.15 -14.12
CA ASP A 106 0.06 -24.97 -14.36
C ASP A 106 -0.27 -25.09 -15.86
N ASP A 107 0.62 -24.63 -16.74
CA ASP A 107 0.45 -24.60 -18.20
C ASP A 107 -0.87 -23.96 -18.67
N LEU A 108 -1.34 -22.93 -17.98
CA LEU A 108 -2.57 -22.21 -18.31
C LEU A 108 -2.33 -21.04 -19.27
N ILE A 109 -1.09 -20.52 -19.34
CA ILE A 109 -0.70 -19.39 -20.20
C ILE A 109 0.71 -19.57 -20.77
N PHE A 110 1.00 -18.89 -21.89
CA PHE A 110 2.33 -18.81 -22.52
C PHE A 110 2.95 -20.19 -22.86
N PHE A 111 2.20 -21.10 -23.46
CA PHE A 111 2.61 -22.47 -23.80
C PHE A 111 3.87 -22.54 -24.68
N GLU A 112 4.04 -21.59 -25.62
CA GLU A 112 5.10 -21.62 -26.64
C GLU A 112 6.03 -20.40 -26.57
N CYS A 113 5.95 -19.57 -25.51
CA CYS A 113 6.73 -18.34 -25.39
C CYS A 113 7.98 -18.53 -24.54
N ASN A 114 9.01 -17.70 -24.78
CA ASN A 114 10.15 -17.62 -23.87
C ASN A 114 9.70 -17.08 -22.51
N ARG A 115 9.72 -17.96 -21.50
CA ARG A 115 9.24 -17.70 -20.14
C ARG A 115 10.29 -17.01 -19.27
N ASP A 116 11.57 -16.99 -19.71
CA ASP A 116 12.70 -16.55 -18.89
C ASP A 116 12.55 -15.13 -18.37
N LYS A 117 12.07 -14.20 -19.21
CA LYS A 117 11.87 -12.80 -18.83
C LYS A 117 10.86 -12.60 -17.71
N ILE A 118 9.84 -13.45 -17.59
CA ILE A 118 8.82 -13.36 -16.52
C ILE A 118 9.35 -14.00 -15.24
N LEU A 119 10.25 -14.98 -15.36
CA LEU A 119 10.88 -15.62 -14.21
C LEU A 119 11.92 -14.72 -13.52
N GLU A 120 12.53 -13.79 -14.25
CA GLU A 120 13.48 -12.83 -13.69
C GLU A 120 12.77 -11.81 -12.79
N ARG A 121 13.22 -11.74 -11.53
CA ARG A 121 12.71 -10.77 -10.57
C ARG A 121 13.27 -9.37 -10.87
N GLY A 122 12.43 -8.35 -10.80
CA GLY A 122 12.87 -6.94 -10.84
C GLY A 122 12.91 -6.29 -12.22
N ASN A 123 12.57 -7.00 -13.31
CA ASN A 123 12.61 -6.45 -14.66
C ASN A 123 11.29 -5.80 -15.12
N HIS A 124 10.35 -5.57 -14.23
CA HIS A 124 9.01 -5.05 -14.55
C HIS A 124 8.81 -3.65 -13.97
N SER A 125 9.60 -2.67 -14.42
CA SER A 125 9.19 -1.29 -14.36
C SER A 125 8.10 -1.09 -15.42
N PHE A 126 6.85 -0.93 -15.02
CA PHE A 126 5.85 -0.36 -15.91
C PHE A 126 6.26 1.10 -16.15
N SER A 127 6.90 1.38 -17.29
CA SER A 127 7.05 2.74 -17.75
C SER A 127 5.65 3.23 -18.10
N THR A 128 5.10 4.12 -17.30
CA THR A 128 3.97 4.94 -17.70
C THR A 128 4.44 5.81 -18.87
N ALA A 129 3.99 5.48 -20.09
CA ALA A 129 4.07 6.35 -21.24
C ALA A 129 3.09 7.53 -21.08
#